data_3ed5f4bbb5e6d2db86a771122c9902c6
#
_entry.id   3ed5f4bbb5e6d2db86a771122c9902c6
#
_cell.length_a   1.000
_cell.length_b   1.000
_cell.length_c   1.000
_cell.angle_alpha   90.00
_cell.angle_beta   90.00
_cell.angle_gamma   90.00
#
_symmetry.space_group_name_H-M   'P 1'
#
loop_
_entity.id
_entity.type
_entity.pdbx_description
1 polymer ?
#
loop_
_entity_poly.entity_id
_entity_poly.type
_entity_poly.pdbx_seq_one_letter_code
_entity_poly.pdbx_strand_id
1 'polypeptide(L)'
;SEGELIVAVVREVKQNGAYVDLDEYEGIEGFIFIGEIASGWVKNIRAFVRPGQRLICKVMRTRKDNKSLELSLKSVSEERRRDRLAQWKNEERAKQLLNVLAEQVGWTKEEHLEYQTDLTESFLTLYGAFEEAAKTPESLTEIGYEGDWIQPFIELAVKNIIPDTVEIRGRFTLNVDQ
;
A
#
# COMPACT_ATOMS: atom_id res chain seq x y z
N SER A 1 -13.83 4.30 1.27
CA SER A 1 -14.87 4.73 2.23
C SER A 1 -14.36 5.88 3.09
N GLU A 2 -15.27 6.63 3.65
CA GLU A 2 -14.92 7.78 4.48
C GLU A 2 -14.02 7.36 5.64
N GLY A 3 -12.99 8.17 5.89
CA GLY A 3 -12.02 7.91 6.94
C GLY A 3 -10.85 7.06 6.52
N GLU A 4 -10.92 6.43 5.36
CA GLU A 4 -9.85 5.59 4.85
C GLU A 4 -8.63 6.44 4.45
N LEU A 5 -7.42 5.92 4.70
CA LEU A 5 -6.20 6.56 4.23
C LEU A 5 -5.82 5.92 2.89
N ILE A 6 -5.58 6.75 1.89
CA ILE A 6 -5.25 6.28 0.55
C ILE A 6 -3.99 6.96 0.03
N VAL A 7 -3.36 6.32 -0.94
CA VAL A 7 -2.16 6.84 -1.58
C VAL A 7 -2.56 7.54 -2.88
N ALA A 8 -2.12 8.78 -3.04
CA ALA A 8 -2.47 9.60 -4.18
C ALA A 8 -1.24 10.27 -4.77
N VAL A 9 -1.28 10.52 -6.08
CA VAL A 9 -0.23 11.26 -6.77
C VAL A 9 -0.84 12.56 -7.30
N VAL A 10 -0.21 13.69 -6.97
CA VAL A 10 -0.68 14.99 -7.41
C VAL A 10 -0.55 15.08 -8.94
N ARG A 11 -1.66 15.33 -9.61
CA ARG A 11 -1.68 15.49 -11.05
C ARG A 11 -1.59 16.97 -11.44
N GLU A 12 -2.38 17.81 -10.76
CA GLU A 12 -2.48 19.21 -11.10
C GLU A 12 -2.78 20.05 -9.86
N VAL A 13 -2.12 21.22 -9.75
CA VAL A 13 -2.32 22.14 -8.63
C VAL A 13 -2.97 23.41 -9.17
N LYS A 14 -4.08 23.81 -8.54
CA LYS A 14 -4.80 25.04 -8.87
C LYS A 14 -4.91 25.91 -7.63
N GLN A 15 -5.47 27.12 -7.80
CA GLN A 15 -5.57 28.06 -6.69
C GLN A 15 -6.41 27.55 -5.53
N ASN A 16 -7.44 26.76 -5.83
CA ASN A 16 -8.39 26.31 -4.80
C ASN A 16 -8.10 24.88 -4.30
N GLY A 17 -7.08 24.23 -4.83
CA GLY A 17 -6.75 22.89 -4.39
C GLY A 17 -5.92 22.11 -5.37
N ALA A 18 -5.85 20.80 -5.16
CA ALA A 18 -5.04 19.90 -5.98
C ALA A 18 -5.88 18.73 -6.46
N TYR A 19 -5.73 18.38 -7.73
CA TYR A 19 -6.31 17.16 -8.31
C TYR A 19 -5.28 16.06 -8.21
N VAL A 20 -5.71 14.88 -7.78
CA VAL A 20 -4.82 13.75 -7.57
C VAL A 20 -5.40 12.49 -8.23
N ASP A 21 -4.49 11.60 -8.63
CA ASP A 21 -4.85 10.26 -9.10
C ASP A 21 -4.59 9.29 -7.96
N LEU A 22 -5.43 8.27 -7.86
CA LEU A 22 -5.34 7.31 -6.77
C LEU A 22 -4.59 6.06 -7.22
N ASP A 23 -3.51 5.73 -6.53
CA ASP A 23 -2.68 4.57 -6.89
C ASP A 23 -3.45 3.26 -6.83
N GLU A 24 -4.36 3.15 -5.87
CA GLU A 24 -5.04 1.89 -5.57
C GLU A 24 -6.45 1.79 -6.16
N TYR A 25 -6.94 2.85 -6.79
CA TYR A 25 -8.30 2.91 -7.33
C TYR A 25 -8.28 3.51 -8.73
N GLU A 26 -8.11 2.65 -9.71
CA GLU A 26 -8.04 3.07 -11.11
C GLU A 26 -9.36 3.70 -11.55
N GLY A 27 -9.26 4.82 -12.28
CA GLY A 27 -10.43 5.50 -12.82
C GLY A 27 -11.15 6.41 -11.82
N ILE A 28 -10.65 6.53 -10.59
CA ILE A 28 -11.22 7.40 -9.58
C ILE A 28 -10.27 8.58 -9.35
N GLU A 29 -10.82 9.78 -9.35
CA GLU A 29 -10.07 11.01 -9.18
C GLU A 29 -10.31 11.56 -7.78
N GLY A 30 -9.29 12.20 -7.21
CA GLY A 30 -9.42 12.86 -5.92
C GLY A 30 -9.18 14.35 -6.03
N PHE A 31 -9.76 15.10 -5.11
CA PHE A 31 -9.55 16.53 -5.00
C PHE A 31 -9.30 16.91 -3.55
N ILE A 32 -8.27 17.73 -3.33
CA ILE A 32 -7.94 18.26 -2.00
C ILE A 32 -8.17 19.75 -2.03
N PHE A 33 -9.21 20.23 -1.32
CA PHE A 33 -9.46 21.66 -1.21
C PHE A 33 -8.31 22.34 -0.47
N ILE A 34 -8.07 23.62 -0.79
CA ILE A 34 -6.97 24.38 -0.18
C ILE A 34 -7.08 24.37 1.35
N GLY A 35 -8.31 24.42 1.89
CA GLY A 35 -8.52 24.36 3.32
C GLY A 35 -8.19 23.04 3.96
N GLU A 36 -7.98 21.98 3.16
CA GLU A 36 -7.62 20.64 3.64
C GLU A 36 -6.15 20.30 3.42
N ILE A 37 -5.37 21.25 2.90
CA ILE A 37 -3.94 21.05 2.65
C ILE A 37 -3.14 21.10 3.94
N ALA A 38 -3.38 22.13 4.76
CA ALA A 38 -2.65 22.33 6.00
C ALA A 38 -3.50 23.13 6.97
N SER A 39 -3.18 22.99 8.26
CA SER A 39 -3.83 23.80 9.30
C SER A 39 -3.44 25.27 9.11
N GLY A 40 -4.40 26.17 9.28
CA GLY A 40 -4.17 27.59 9.10
C GLY A 40 -4.29 28.01 7.65
N TRP A 41 -3.88 29.24 7.40
CA TRP A 41 -4.05 29.83 6.07
C TRP A 41 -2.94 29.41 5.11
N VAL A 42 -3.33 28.87 3.97
CA VAL A 42 -2.39 28.48 2.91
C VAL A 42 -2.32 29.61 1.89
N LYS A 43 -1.24 30.36 1.94
CA LYS A 43 -1.04 31.50 1.03
C LYS A 43 -0.63 31.03 -0.36
N ASN A 44 0.24 30.03 -0.42
CA ASN A 44 0.72 29.49 -1.69
C ASN A 44 0.67 27.97 -1.65
N ILE A 45 -0.31 27.42 -2.33
CA ILE A 45 -0.55 25.98 -2.31
C ILE A 45 0.65 25.20 -2.86
N ARG A 46 1.40 25.76 -3.81
CA ARG A 46 2.56 25.07 -4.38
C ARG A 46 3.74 24.94 -3.43
N ALA A 47 3.70 25.63 -2.30
CA ALA A 47 4.69 25.45 -1.25
C ALA A 47 4.46 24.15 -0.47
N PHE A 48 3.20 23.61 -0.55
CA PHE A 48 2.82 22.42 0.20
C PHE A 48 2.72 21.18 -0.68
N VAL A 49 2.24 21.32 -1.91
CA VAL A 49 2.05 20.18 -2.82
C VAL A 49 2.51 20.54 -4.22
N ARG A 50 3.04 19.54 -4.94
CA ARG A 50 3.57 19.72 -6.30
C ARG A 50 3.12 18.57 -7.19
N PRO A 51 2.93 18.83 -8.50
CA PRO A 51 2.61 17.75 -9.43
C PRO A 51 3.65 16.64 -9.36
N GLY A 52 3.18 15.41 -9.40
CA GLY A 52 4.04 14.23 -9.32
C GLY A 52 4.33 13.75 -7.91
N GLN A 53 4.01 14.53 -6.90
CA GLN A 53 4.27 14.17 -5.52
C GLN A 53 3.28 13.10 -5.05
N ARG A 54 3.77 12.08 -4.33
CA ARG A 54 2.93 11.06 -3.74
C ARG A 54 2.53 11.47 -2.33
N LEU A 55 1.24 11.37 -2.03
CA LEU A 55 0.67 11.85 -0.76
C LEU A 55 -0.18 10.76 -0.13
N ILE A 56 -0.27 10.80 1.20
CA ILE A 56 -1.24 10.00 1.95
C ILE A 56 -2.36 10.92 2.34
N CYS A 57 -3.57 10.60 1.90
CA CYS A 57 -4.75 11.43 2.11
C CYS A 57 -5.83 10.65 2.84
N LYS A 58 -6.66 11.37 3.59
CA LYS A 58 -7.83 10.79 4.25
C LYS A 58 -9.06 11.07 3.39
N VAL A 59 -9.87 10.04 3.16
CA VAL A 59 -11.13 10.20 2.42
C VAL A 59 -12.13 10.91 3.32
N MET A 60 -12.56 12.11 2.91
CA MET A 60 -13.54 12.89 3.65
C MET A 60 -14.95 12.62 3.16
N ARG A 61 -15.10 12.46 1.85
CA ARG A 61 -16.42 12.29 1.24
C ARG A 61 -16.28 11.66 -0.14
N THR A 62 -17.25 10.80 -0.48
CA THR A 62 -17.36 10.23 -1.81
C THR A 62 -18.46 10.98 -2.55
N ARG A 63 -18.18 11.42 -3.77
CA ARG A 63 -19.17 12.11 -4.59
C ARG A 63 -20.22 11.11 -5.10
N LYS A 64 -21.39 11.65 -5.51
CA LYS A 64 -22.55 10.84 -5.90
C LYS A 64 -22.27 9.82 -6.99
N ASP A 65 -21.38 10.14 -7.91
CA ASP A 65 -21.07 9.25 -9.04
C ASP A 65 -20.06 8.17 -8.68
N ASN A 66 -19.53 8.18 -7.46
CA ASN A 66 -18.50 7.28 -6.97
C ASN A 66 -17.21 7.33 -7.80
N LYS A 67 -17.04 8.38 -8.61
CA LYS A 67 -15.84 8.55 -9.45
C LYS A 67 -14.92 9.64 -8.94
N SER A 68 -15.33 10.35 -7.90
CA SER A 68 -14.55 11.44 -7.30
C SER A 68 -14.58 11.33 -5.79
N LEU A 69 -13.45 11.64 -5.17
CA LEU A 69 -13.34 11.67 -3.72
C LEU A 69 -12.86 13.04 -3.27
N GLU A 70 -13.41 13.51 -2.15
CA GLU A 70 -12.88 14.69 -1.47
C GLU A 70 -11.92 14.22 -0.40
N LEU A 71 -10.71 14.74 -0.44
CA LEU A 71 -9.60 14.23 0.37
C LEU A 71 -9.02 15.32 1.25
N SER A 72 -8.32 14.91 2.31
CA SER A 72 -7.67 15.82 3.24
C SER A 72 -6.25 15.36 3.55
N LEU A 73 -5.31 16.30 3.54
CA LEU A 73 -3.96 16.07 4.03
C LEU A 73 -3.84 16.43 5.50
N LYS A 74 -4.43 17.55 5.90
CA LYS A 74 -4.26 18.05 7.27
C LYS A 74 -4.86 17.13 8.33
N SER A 75 -5.81 16.28 7.94
CA SER A 75 -6.46 15.35 8.86
C SER A 75 -5.67 14.07 9.10
N VAL A 76 -4.49 13.93 8.47
CA VAL A 76 -3.64 12.76 8.62
C VAL A 76 -2.47 13.11 9.53
N SER A 77 -2.34 12.40 10.66
CA SER A 77 -1.21 12.61 11.56
C SER A 77 0.08 12.11 10.92
N GLU A 78 1.21 12.63 11.36
CA GLU A 78 2.50 12.23 10.84
C GLU A 78 2.75 10.74 11.05
N GLU A 79 2.35 10.20 12.21
CA GLU A 79 2.50 8.79 12.51
C GLU A 79 1.70 7.92 11.56
N ARG A 80 0.42 8.26 11.35
CA ARG A 80 -0.44 7.49 10.46
C ARG A 80 0.04 7.58 9.01
N ARG A 81 0.53 8.75 8.62
CA ARG A 81 1.07 8.93 7.28
C ARG A 81 2.26 8.01 7.03
N ARG A 82 3.20 7.96 7.99
CA ARG A 82 4.37 7.08 7.87
C ARG A 82 3.98 5.61 7.81
N ASP A 83 3.04 5.21 8.68
CA ASP A 83 2.59 3.82 8.71
C ASP A 83 1.93 3.42 7.39
N ARG A 84 1.06 4.28 6.88
CA ARG A 84 0.37 3.99 5.62
C ARG A 84 1.33 3.95 4.44
N LEU A 85 2.31 4.86 4.43
CA LEU A 85 3.33 4.87 3.39
C LEU A 85 4.16 3.60 3.42
N ALA A 86 4.52 3.13 4.62
CA ALA A 86 5.26 1.88 4.77
C ALA A 86 4.45 0.69 4.24
N GLN A 87 3.15 0.65 4.54
CA GLN A 87 2.26 -0.38 4.00
C GLN A 87 2.26 -0.37 2.47
N TRP A 88 2.16 0.82 1.89
CA TRP A 88 2.17 0.95 0.43
C TRP A 88 3.47 0.44 -0.16
N LYS A 89 4.60 0.82 0.44
CA LYS A 89 5.92 0.37 -0.05
C LYS A 89 6.06 -1.14 0.05
N ASN A 90 5.59 -1.73 1.14
CA ASN A 90 5.64 -3.18 1.32
C ASN A 90 4.79 -3.89 0.28
N GLU A 91 3.61 -3.35 0.00
CA GLU A 91 2.73 -3.97 -1.00
C GLU A 91 3.33 -3.87 -2.41
N GLU A 92 3.95 -2.74 -2.73
CA GLU A 92 4.64 -2.59 -4.01
C GLU A 92 5.80 -3.58 -4.13
N ARG A 93 6.53 -3.77 -3.04
CA ARG A 93 7.62 -4.75 -3.02
C ARG A 93 7.09 -6.17 -3.23
N ALA A 94 5.97 -6.50 -2.59
CA ALA A 94 5.34 -7.82 -2.75
C ALA A 94 4.94 -8.06 -4.19
N LYS A 95 4.38 -7.04 -4.85
CA LYS A 95 4.02 -7.15 -6.26
C LYS A 95 5.24 -7.42 -7.13
N GLN A 96 6.37 -6.77 -6.84
CA GLN A 96 7.61 -7.01 -7.57
C GLN A 96 8.11 -8.44 -7.36
N LEU A 97 8.04 -8.94 -6.14
CA LEU A 97 8.43 -10.31 -5.86
C LEU A 97 7.54 -11.30 -6.59
N LEU A 98 6.24 -11.02 -6.67
CA LEU A 98 5.34 -11.91 -7.39
C LEU A 98 5.62 -11.87 -8.89
N ASN A 99 6.04 -10.72 -9.43
CA ASN A 99 6.47 -10.63 -10.83
C ASN A 99 7.66 -11.54 -11.08
N VAL A 100 8.64 -11.53 -10.18
CA VAL A 100 9.80 -12.41 -10.30
C VAL A 100 9.37 -13.88 -10.29
N LEU A 101 8.49 -14.22 -9.37
CA LEU A 101 7.97 -15.59 -9.28
C LEU A 101 7.25 -15.99 -10.55
N ALA A 102 6.39 -15.12 -11.07
CA ALA A 102 5.62 -15.40 -12.29
C ALA A 102 6.55 -15.72 -13.46
N GLU A 103 7.65 -15.00 -13.58
CA GLU A 103 8.64 -15.28 -14.62
C GLU A 103 9.35 -16.61 -14.39
N GLN A 104 9.70 -16.91 -13.14
CA GLN A 104 10.39 -18.16 -12.79
C GLN A 104 9.56 -19.38 -13.10
N VAL A 105 8.26 -19.34 -12.80
CA VAL A 105 7.40 -20.51 -12.96
C VAL A 105 6.61 -20.52 -14.25
N GLY A 106 6.71 -19.45 -15.04
CA GLY A 106 6.06 -19.39 -16.35
C GLY A 106 4.57 -19.14 -16.33
N TRP A 107 4.08 -18.35 -15.37
CA TRP A 107 2.65 -18.00 -15.34
C TRP A 107 2.26 -17.15 -16.52
N THR A 108 1.05 -17.36 -17.03
CA THR A 108 0.44 -16.43 -17.96
C THR A 108 0.01 -15.17 -17.19
N LYS A 109 -0.34 -14.11 -17.93
CA LYS A 109 -0.83 -12.89 -17.29
C LYS A 109 -2.10 -13.16 -16.50
N GLU A 110 -2.96 -14.03 -17.02
CA GLU A 110 -4.21 -14.39 -16.36
C GLU A 110 -3.95 -15.14 -15.05
N GLU A 111 -3.02 -16.10 -15.08
CA GLU A 111 -2.65 -16.83 -13.88
C GLU A 111 -2.04 -15.91 -12.84
N HIS A 112 -1.16 -15.02 -13.27
CA HIS A 112 -0.51 -14.06 -12.38
C HIS A 112 -1.55 -13.19 -11.66
N LEU A 113 -2.49 -12.64 -12.41
CA LEU A 113 -3.53 -11.80 -11.84
C LEU A 113 -4.43 -12.59 -10.88
N GLU A 114 -4.80 -13.80 -11.27
CA GLU A 114 -5.65 -14.65 -10.44
C GLU A 114 -4.98 -14.99 -9.11
N TYR A 115 -3.72 -15.41 -9.16
CA TYR A 115 -3.00 -15.72 -7.93
C TYR A 115 -2.78 -14.50 -7.06
N GLN A 116 -2.47 -13.36 -7.67
CA GLN A 116 -2.30 -12.12 -6.91
C GLN A 116 -3.59 -11.75 -6.17
N THR A 117 -4.72 -11.84 -6.86
CA THR A 117 -6.02 -11.53 -6.27
C THR A 117 -6.34 -12.49 -5.13
N ASP A 118 -6.18 -13.79 -5.38
CA ASP A 118 -6.50 -14.81 -4.38
C ASP A 118 -5.63 -14.67 -3.14
N LEU A 119 -4.32 -14.46 -3.31
CA LEU A 119 -3.41 -14.33 -2.19
C LEU A 119 -3.71 -13.07 -1.38
N THR A 120 -4.03 -11.97 -2.07
CA THR A 120 -4.39 -10.73 -1.39
C THR A 120 -5.65 -10.92 -0.56
N GLU A 121 -6.65 -11.62 -1.10
CA GLU A 121 -7.89 -11.88 -0.37
C GLU A 121 -7.65 -12.80 0.83
N SER A 122 -6.84 -13.84 0.66
CA SER A 122 -6.59 -14.82 1.73
C SER A 122 -5.79 -14.24 2.88
N PHE A 123 -4.89 -13.31 2.61
CA PHE A 123 -3.96 -12.79 3.61
C PHE A 123 -4.10 -11.30 3.87
N LEU A 124 -5.18 -10.68 3.39
CA LEU A 124 -5.49 -9.24 3.50
C LEU A 124 -4.62 -8.37 2.59
N THR A 125 -3.35 -8.70 2.43
CA THR A 125 -2.43 -8.03 1.51
C THR A 125 -1.53 -9.07 0.87
N LEU A 126 -0.98 -8.75 -0.28
CA LEU A 126 -0.01 -9.65 -0.92
C LEU A 126 1.26 -9.75 -0.08
N TYR A 127 1.68 -8.63 0.52
CA TYR A 127 2.81 -8.63 1.43
C TYR A 127 2.56 -9.57 2.61
N GLY A 128 1.33 -9.57 3.13
CA GLY A 128 0.92 -10.48 4.21
C GLY A 128 1.09 -11.95 3.84
N ALA A 129 0.82 -12.29 2.57
CA ALA A 129 1.02 -13.66 2.09
C ALA A 129 2.49 -14.04 2.15
N PHE A 130 3.38 -13.16 1.69
CA PHE A 130 4.82 -13.40 1.77
C PHE A 130 5.30 -13.47 3.22
N GLU A 131 4.83 -12.57 4.07
CA GLU A 131 5.19 -12.59 5.50
C GLU A 131 4.82 -13.91 6.15
N GLU A 132 3.60 -14.36 5.90
CA GLU A 132 3.12 -15.61 6.50
C GLU A 132 3.93 -16.80 6.00
N ALA A 133 4.24 -16.83 4.71
CA ALA A 133 5.05 -17.92 4.13
C ALA A 133 6.47 -17.92 4.71
N ALA A 134 7.03 -16.75 4.96
CA ALA A 134 8.37 -16.66 5.56
C ALA A 134 8.38 -17.15 7.01
N LYS A 135 7.30 -16.85 7.72
CA LYS A 135 7.18 -17.22 9.14
C LYS A 135 6.75 -18.67 9.31
N THR A 136 5.80 -19.12 8.52
CA THR A 136 5.23 -20.47 8.59
C THR A 136 5.14 -21.04 7.19
N PRO A 137 6.19 -21.76 6.72
CA PRO A 137 6.22 -22.23 5.33
C PRO A 137 5.03 -23.09 4.90
N GLU A 138 4.38 -23.78 5.83
CA GLU A 138 3.21 -24.62 5.52
C GLU A 138 1.91 -23.85 5.38
N SER A 139 1.90 -22.56 5.65
CA SER A 139 0.66 -21.78 5.70
C SER A 139 -0.14 -21.82 4.40
N LEU A 140 0.54 -21.79 3.26
CA LEU A 140 -0.15 -21.80 1.97
C LEU A 140 -0.86 -23.11 1.71
N THR A 141 -0.13 -24.22 1.93
CA THR A 141 -0.72 -25.55 1.69
C THR A 141 -1.82 -25.87 2.68
N GLU A 142 -1.69 -25.37 3.92
CA GLU A 142 -2.71 -25.60 4.94
C GLU A 142 -4.06 -25.00 4.57
N ILE A 143 -4.08 -23.88 3.86
CA ILE A 143 -5.33 -23.27 3.45
C ILE A 143 -5.79 -23.66 2.05
N GLY A 144 -5.05 -24.60 1.42
CA GLY A 144 -5.53 -25.22 0.19
C GLY A 144 -4.81 -24.88 -1.09
N TYR A 145 -3.77 -24.06 -1.04
CA TYR A 145 -3.00 -23.74 -2.24
C TYR A 145 -2.13 -24.95 -2.65
N GLU A 146 -2.02 -25.17 -3.95
CA GLU A 146 -1.23 -26.27 -4.52
C GLU A 146 -0.50 -25.79 -5.76
N GLY A 147 0.59 -26.47 -6.09
CA GLY A 147 1.30 -26.24 -7.34
C GLY A 147 2.79 -26.07 -7.16
N ASP A 148 3.49 -26.11 -8.28
CA ASP A 148 4.94 -25.99 -8.31
C ASP A 148 5.46 -24.62 -7.92
N TRP A 149 4.57 -23.63 -7.90
CA TRP A 149 4.94 -22.25 -7.56
C TRP A 149 5.12 -22.02 -6.07
N ILE A 150 4.61 -22.93 -5.23
CA ILE A 150 4.59 -22.73 -3.78
C ILE A 150 6.00 -22.70 -3.19
N GLN A 151 6.84 -23.66 -3.54
CA GLN A 151 8.19 -23.69 -3.01
C GLN A 151 9.02 -22.47 -3.43
N PRO A 152 9.02 -22.06 -4.72
CA PRO A 152 9.68 -20.82 -5.10
C PRO A 152 9.11 -19.59 -4.37
N PHE A 153 7.80 -19.55 -4.12
CA PHE A 153 7.17 -18.46 -3.38
C PHE A 153 7.74 -18.37 -1.97
N ILE A 154 7.81 -19.52 -1.28
CA ILE A 154 8.37 -19.59 0.07
C ILE A 154 9.83 -19.15 0.08
N GLU A 155 10.61 -19.58 -0.90
CA GLU A 155 12.02 -19.22 -0.99
C GLU A 155 12.21 -17.70 -1.18
N LEU A 156 11.38 -17.09 -2.03
CA LEU A 156 11.42 -15.64 -2.20
C LEU A 156 11.03 -14.92 -0.92
N ALA A 157 10.03 -15.45 -0.21
CA ALA A 157 9.57 -14.86 1.04
C ALA A 157 10.69 -14.90 2.09
N VAL A 158 11.29 -16.06 2.27
CA VAL A 158 12.35 -16.24 3.28
C VAL A 158 13.55 -15.34 2.96
N LYS A 159 13.90 -15.24 1.68
CA LYS A 159 15.07 -14.49 1.26
C LYS A 159 14.88 -12.97 1.37
N ASN A 160 13.67 -12.48 1.16
CA ASN A 160 13.42 -11.04 1.00
C ASN A 160 12.59 -10.40 2.11
N ILE A 161 11.89 -11.19 2.92
CA ILE A 161 10.97 -10.67 3.93
C ILE A 161 11.51 -10.99 5.32
N ILE A 162 11.54 -9.98 6.19
CA ILE A 162 11.92 -10.18 7.57
C ILE A 162 10.63 -10.14 8.40
N PRO A 163 10.23 -11.28 9.01
CA PRO A 163 8.99 -11.30 9.81
C PRO A 163 9.07 -10.34 10.99
N ASP A 164 7.95 -9.72 11.31
CA ASP A 164 7.85 -8.76 12.42
C ASP A 164 8.26 -9.37 13.76
N THR A 165 8.02 -10.66 13.94
CA THR A 165 8.35 -11.33 15.20
C THR A 165 9.84 -11.40 15.47
N VAL A 166 10.69 -11.11 14.49
CA VAL A 166 12.14 -11.13 14.65
C VAL A 166 12.67 -9.83 15.24
N GLU A 167 11.92 -8.77 15.16
CA GLU A 167 12.37 -7.44 15.54
C GLU A 167 12.49 -7.19 17.03
N ILE A 168 12.05 -7.93 17.80
CA ILE A 168 11.89 -7.50 19.16
C ILE A 168 13.09 -7.85 20.01
N ARG A 169 13.33 -7.31 20.16
CA ARG A 169 14.09 -7.24 20.75
C ARG A 169 14.61 -6.93 21.23
N GLY A 170 14.01 -6.87 20.46
CA GLY A 170 14.40 -6.30 20.91
C GLY A 170 14.66 -5.91 20.95
N ARG A 171 14.51 -5.72 20.64
CA ARG A 171 14.67 -5.02 20.76
C ARG A 171 15.02 -5.05 21.10
N PHE A 172 14.77 -5.40 20.83
CA PHE A 172 15.08 -4.87 21.13
C PHE A 172 15.66 -4.88 21.45
N THR A 173 15.33 -5.23 21.44
CA THR A 173 15.65 -4.91 21.84
C THR A 173 16.10 -4.68 22.01
N LEU A 174 15.97 -4.85 21.96
CA LEU A 174 16.25 -4.28 22.20
C LEU A 174 16.67 -4.07 22.50
N ASN A 175 16.53 -4.32 22.48
CA ASN A 175 16.74 -3.75 22.77
C ASN A 175 17.12 -3.74 23.17
N VAL A 176 16.85 -4.24 23.22
CA VAL A 176 16.95 -3.91 23.66
C VAL A 176 17.37 -3.81 23.88
N ASP A 177 17.21 -4.18 23.88
CA ASP A 177 17.45 -3.79 24.11
C ASP A 177 17.76 -3.66 24.14
N GLN A 178 17.69 -3.96 23.96
CA GLN A 178 17.66 -3.56 23.97
C GLN A 178 17.77 -3.28 23.96
#